data_c8a16bbcadb594145630680b0b322f0b
#
_entry.id   c8a16bbcadb594145630680b0b322f0b
#
_cell.length_a   1.000
_cell.length_b   1.000
_cell.length_c   1.000
_cell.angle_alpha   90.00
_cell.angle_beta   90.00
_cell.angle_gamma   90.00
#
_symmetry.space_group_name_H-M   'P 1'
#
loop_
_entity.id
_entity.type
_entity.pdbx_description
1 polymer ?
#
loop_
_entity_poly.entity_id
_entity_poly.type
_entity_poly.pdbx_seq_one_letter_code
_entity_poly.pdbx_strand_id
1 'polypeptide(L)'
;LTASDGTAGRQRISLFAKPLLAEQTLTVNGNAVSANGGGWQVLDTRAALPLTIQTEMPWDIGFINIENPAGGITVSAMGINGAQLTQWSKWRAGRMNDLAQIGADLVILAYGTNEAFGSNIDIADTEQKWLDTVRQIQDSLPAAGILIIGAPESLKNTLGVCGTRPARLTEVQQMQRRVARQGQTMFWSWQNAMGGVCSMKNWLNQGWAAKDGVHFSAKGYRRAAEMLADSLEELVRSAAIRQ
;
A
#
# COMPACT_ATOMS: atom_id res chain seq x y z
N LEU A 1 -13.52 4.22 -15.63
CA LEU A 1 -12.29 3.43 -15.69
C LEU A 1 -12.18 2.72 -17.02
N THR A 2 -11.04 2.80 -17.68
CA THR A 2 -10.76 2.17 -18.98
C THR A 2 -9.56 1.24 -18.83
N ALA A 3 -9.56 0.11 -19.55
CA ALA A 3 -8.39 -0.74 -19.62
C ALA A 3 -7.29 -0.10 -20.48
N SER A 4 -6.07 -0.07 -19.98
CA SER A 4 -4.91 0.46 -20.73
C SER A 4 -4.21 -0.61 -21.60
N ASP A 5 -4.53 -1.87 -21.38
CA ASP A 5 -3.85 -3.05 -21.98
C ASP A 5 -4.67 -3.76 -23.06
N GLY A 6 -5.84 -3.20 -23.43
CA GLY A 6 -6.70 -3.79 -24.45
C GLY A 6 -7.37 -5.12 -24.07
N THR A 7 -7.42 -5.47 -22.78
CA THR A 7 -8.12 -6.69 -22.32
C THR A 7 -9.61 -6.61 -22.71
N ALA A 8 -9.96 -7.28 -23.79
CA ALA A 8 -11.35 -7.46 -24.21
C ALA A 8 -11.97 -8.57 -23.33
N GLY A 9 -13.09 -8.26 -22.68
CA GLY A 9 -13.83 -9.24 -21.89
C GLY A 9 -14.46 -8.66 -20.64
N ARG A 10 -15.30 -9.47 -20.00
CA ARG A 10 -15.96 -9.10 -18.74
C ARG A 10 -15.02 -9.35 -17.57
N GLN A 11 -14.66 -8.29 -16.88
CA GLN A 11 -13.85 -8.33 -15.66
C GLN A 11 -14.73 -8.71 -14.46
N ARG A 12 -14.14 -9.30 -13.43
CA ARG A 12 -14.76 -9.41 -12.10
C ARG A 12 -14.67 -8.05 -11.43
N ILE A 13 -15.81 -7.55 -10.97
CA ILE A 13 -15.94 -6.24 -10.30
C ILE A 13 -16.44 -6.50 -8.88
N SER A 14 -15.68 -6.09 -7.88
CA SER A 14 -16.08 -6.12 -6.47
C SER A 14 -16.19 -4.68 -5.97
N LEU A 15 -17.39 -4.31 -5.53
CA LEU A 15 -17.68 -2.99 -4.97
C LEU A 15 -17.83 -3.14 -3.46
N PHE A 16 -16.94 -2.56 -2.67
CA PHE A 16 -17.16 -2.42 -1.24
C PHE A 16 -17.96 -1.14 -1.02
N ALA A 17 -19.24 -1.32 -0.75
CA ALA A 17 -20.20 -0.24 -0.72
C ALA A 17 -21.21 -0.39 0.42
N LYS A 18 -21.82 0.73 0.79
CA LYS A 18 -22.87 0.81 1.81
C LYS A 18 -24.01 1.65 1.27
N PRO A 19 -25.24 1.10 1.17
CA PRO A 19 -26.41 1.89 0.86
C PRO A 19 -26.75 2.80 2.05
N LEU A 20 -27.25 4.00 1.79
CA LEU A 20 -27.76 4.88 2.86
C LEU A 20 -29.14 4.45 3.37
N LEU A 21 -29.90 3.72 2.56
CA LEU A 21 -31.17 3.10 2.94
C LEU A 21 -31.04 1.59 2.73
N ALA A 22 -31.78 0.80 3.49
CA ALA A 22 -31.82 -0.66 3.29
C ALA A 22 -32.44 -1.04 1.93
N GLU A 23 -32.01 -2.17 1.39
CA GLU A 23 -32.55 -2.75 0.15
C GLU A 23 -32.45 -1.88 -1.10
N GLN A 24 -31.32 -1.16 -1.25
CA GLN A 24 -31.04 -0.39 -2.46
C GLN A 24 -30.37 -1.21 -3.54
N THR A 25 -30.62 -0.82 -4.76
CA THR A 25 -29.96 -1.36 -5.97
C THR A 25 -29.17 -0.27 -6.67
N LEU A 26 -27.97 -0.62 -7.13
CA LEU A 26 -27.21 0.15 -8.09
C LEU A 26 -27.07 -0.64 -9.39
N THR A 27 -26.70 0.00 -10.48
CA THR A 27 -26.38 -0.71 -11.71
C THR A 27 -24.90 -0.57 -12.07
N VAL A 28 -24.36 -1.65 -12.61
CA VAL A 28 -23.00 -1.69 -13.18
C VAL A 28 -23.13 -2.05 -14.66
N ASN A 29 -22.84 -1.10 -15.54
CA ASN A 29 -23.07 -1.23 -16.98
C ASN A 29 -24.51 -1.72 -17.30
N GLY A 30 -25.50 -1.16 -16.60
CA GLY A 30 -26.90 -1.53 -16.76
C GLY A 30 -27.35 -2.83 -16.06
N ASN A 31 -26.43 -3.61 -15.48
CA ASN A 31 -26.80 -4.81 -14.70
C ASN A 31 -27.07 -4.40 -13.25
N ALA A 32 -28.22 -4.79 -12.72
CA ALA A 32 -28.61 -4.52 -11.34
C ALA A 32 -27.75 -5.30 -10.34
N VAL A 33 -27.30 -4.62 -9.30
CA VAL A 33 -26.58 -5.17 -8.16
C VAL A 33 -27.24 -4.66 -6.89
N SER A 34 -27.82 -5.58 -6.11
CA SER A 34 -28.62 -5.23 -4.92
C SER A 34 -27.83 -5.42 -3.64
N ALA A 35 -28.03 -4.50 -2.70
CA ALA A 35 -27.51 -4.64 -1.34
C ALA A 35 -28.43 -5.55 -0.50
N ASN A 36 -27.82 -6.32 0.38
CA ASN A 36 -28.49 -7.11 1.41
C ASN A 36 -28.39 -6.38 2.76
N GLY A 37 -29.29 -5.43 2.99
CA GLY A 37 -29.31 -4.64 4.22
C GLY A 37 -28.50 -3.34 4.14
N GLY A 38 -28.40 -2.59 5.25
CA GLY A 38 -27.87 -1.22 5.32
C GLY A 38 -26.40 -1.06 5.72
N GLY A 39 -25.62 -2.14 5.80
CA GLY A 39 -24.21 -2.14 6.21
C GLY A 39 -23.22 -2.04 5.06
N TRP A 40 -21.92 -1.89 5.40
CA TRP A 40 -20.83 -2.09 4.45
C TRP A 40 -20.77 -3.54 3.99
N GLN A 41 -20.73 -3.77 2.69
CA GLN A 41 -20.72 -5.09 2.09
C GLN A 41 -19.98 -5.10 0.76
N VAL A 42 -19.48 -6.26 0.35
CA VAL A 42 -18.92 -6.48 -0.99
C VAL A 42 -20.03 -6.91 -1.93
N LEU A 43 -20.18 -6.21 -3.02
CA LEU A 43 -21.10 -6.50 -4.11
C LEU A 43 -20.30 -6.95 -5.32
N ASP A 44 -20.44 -8.21 -5.70
CA ASP A 44 -19.72 -8.79 -6.83
C ASP A 44 -20.58 -8.79 -8.11
N THR A 45 -19.97 -8.46 -9.23
CA THR A 45 -20.56 -8.55 -10.55
C THR A 45 -19.50 -8.77 -11.63
N ARG A 46 -19.93 -8.89 -12.88
CA ARG A 46 -19.02 -8.95 -14.03
C ARG A 46 -19.44 -7.93 -15.06
N ALA A 47 -18.50 -7.08 -15.48
CA ALA A 47 -18.73 -6.05 -16.48
C ALA A 47 -17.53 -5.87 -17.41
N ALA A 48 -17.78 -5.44 -18.63
CA ALA A 48 -16.72 -4.98 -19.54
C ALA A 48 -16.31 -3.54 -19.18
N LEU A 49 -15.09 -3.17 -19.53
CA LEU A 49 -14.62 -1.78 -19.41
C LEU A 49 -14.96 -1.01 -20.72
N PRO A 50 -15.28 0.28 -20.64
CA PRO A 50 -15.30 1.14 -19.45
C PRO A 50 -16.42 0.79 -18.46
N LEU A 51 -16.16 1.04 -17.16
CA LEU A 51 -17.13 0.79 -16.11
C LEU A 51 -18.01 2.02 -15.86
N THR A 52 -19.33 1.82 -15.87
CA THR A 52 -20.34 2.82 -15.52
C THR A 52 -21.15 2.30 -14.33
N ILE A 53 -21.16 3.07 -13.23
CA ILE A 53 -21.96 2.78 -12.06
C ILE A 53 -23.04 3.87 -11.97
N GLN A 54 -24.29 3.46 -11.85
CA GLN A 54 -25.43 4.37 -11.73
C GLN A 54 -26.26 3.98 -10.50
N THR A 55 -26.78 4.98 -9.82
CA THR A 55 -27.62 4.82 -8.64
C THR A 55 -28.67 5.91 -8.63
N GLU A 56 -29.89 5.60 -8.21
CA GLU A 56 -30.98 6.55 -8.01
C GLU A 56 -30.92 7.19 -6.60
N MET A 57 -30.33 6.46 -5.66
CA MET A 57 -30.23 6.89 -4.26
C MET A 57 -28.75 6.94 -3.85
N PRO A 58 -28.37 7.76 -2.86
CA PRO A 58 -26.99 7.89 -2.42
C PRO A 58 -26.40 6.58 -1.86
N TRP A 59 -25.14 6.33 -2.17
CA TRP A 59 -24.32 5.23 -1.66
C TRP A 59 -22.97 5.76 -1.18
N ASP A 60 -22.43 5.16 -0.14
CA ASP A 60 -21.01 5.29 0.19
C ASP A 60 -20.23 4.20 -0.53
N ILE A 61 -19.18 4.57 -1.26
CA ILE A 61 -18.29 3.61 -1.93
C ILE A 61 -16.92 3.67 -1.27
N GLY A 62 -16.47 2.56 -0.71
CA GLY A 62 -15.17 2.42 -0.07
C GLY A 62 -14.07 2.09 -1.07
N PHE A 63 -14.26 1.05 -1.88
CA PHE A 63 -13.34 0.70 -2.97
C PHE A 63 -14.06 0.02 -4.14
N ILE A 64 -13.40 0.01 -5.27
CA ILE A 64 -13.79 -0.74 -6.46
C ILE A 64 -12.59 -1.60 -6.85
N ASN A 65 -12.73 -2.92 -6.80
CA ASN A 65 -11.72 -3.86 -7.28
C ASN A 65 -12.11 -4.40 -8.66
N ILE A 66 -11.15 -4.44 -9.58
CA ILE A 66 -11.35 -4.89 -10.97
C ILE A 66 -10.30 -5.95 -11.26
N GLU A 67 -10.74 -7.18 -11.45
CA GLU A 67 -9.86 -8.32 -11.64
C GLU A 67 -10.08 -8.98 -12.99
N ASN A 68 -8.97 -9.39 -13.61
CA ASN A 68 -9.03 -10.23 -14.80
C ASN A 68 -9.45 -11.65 -14.37
N PRO A 69 -10.55 -12.21 -14.91
CA PRO A 69 -10.99 -13.57 -14.56
C PRO A 69 -10.00 -14.67 -14.97
N ALA A 70 -9.06 -14.37 -15.86
CA ALA A 70 -7.96 -15.30 -16.22
C ALA A 70 -6.83 -15.33 -15.18
N GLY A 71 -6.94 -14.54 -14.10
CA GLY A 71 -5.91 -14.40 -13.08
C GLY A 71 -4.93 -13.26 -13.38
N GLY A 72 -3.92 -13.13 -12.52
CA GLY A 72 -2.91 -12.07 -12.59
C GLY A 72 -2.60 -11.49 -11.22
N ILE A 73 -2.03 -10.30 -11.21
CA ILE A 73 -1.71 -9.54 -9.99
C ILE A 73 -2.60 -8.31 -9.93
N THR A 74 -3.30 -8.15 -8.82
CA THR A 74 -4.06 -6.93 -8.51
C THR A 74 -3.31 -6.12 -7.48
N VAL A 75 -3.16 -4.82 -7.72
CA VAL A 75 -2.51 -3.90 -6.79
C VAL A 75 -3.50 -2.83 -6.35
N SER A 76 -3.75 -2.76 -5.03
CA SER A 76 -4.56 -1.71 -4.40
C SER A 76 -3.66 -0.75 -3.63
N ALA A 77 -3.76 0.55 -3.89
CA ALA A 77 -3.02 1.58 -3.18
C ALA A 77 -3.94 2.33 -2.22
N MET A 78 -3.61 2.33 -0.93
CA MET A 78 -4.38 2.98 0.14
C MET A 78 -3.56 4.11 0.81
N GLY A 79 -2.58 4.66 0.08
CA GLY A 79 -1.69 5.69 0.58
C GLY A 79 -2.36 7.06 0.69
N ILE A 80 -2.05 7.78 1.76
CA ILE A 80 -2.41 9.18 1.96
C ILE A 80 -1.12 9.99 2.07
N ASN A 81 -1.00 11.06 1.30
CA ASN A 81 0.18 11.94 1.33
C ASN A 81 0.42 12.47 2.75
N GLY A 82 1.68 12.41 3.20
CA GLY A 82 2.07 12.88 4.53
C GLY A 82 1.71 11.92 5.67
N ALA A 83 1.08 10.78 5.41
CA ALA A 83 0.67 9.85 6.45
C ALA A 83 1.85 9.15 7.12
N GLN A 84 1.67 8.89 8.42
CA GLN A 84 2.47 7.98 9.23
C GLN A 84 1.63 6.72 9.52
N LEU A 85 2.26 5.57 9.75
CA LEU A 85 1.53 4.34 10.05
C LEU A 85 0.66 4.49 11.31
N THR A 86 1.15 5.21 12.31
CA THR A 86 0.42 5.47 13.56
C THR A 86 -0.94 6.14 13.34
N GLN A 87 -1.15 6.78 12.19
CA GLN A 87 -2.44 7.41 11.86
C GLN A 87 -3.54 6.41 11.50
N TRP A 88 -3.23 5.13 11.32
CA TRP A 88 -4.23 4.08 11.16
C TRP A 88 -5.18 4.00 12.36
N SER A 89 -4.74 4.42 13.55
CA SER A 89 -5.61 4.54 14.74
C SER A 89 -6.74 5.55 14.57
N LYS A 90 -6.62 6.49 13.63
CA LYS A 90 -7.65 7.49 13.32
C LYS A 90 -8.71 6.97 12.34
N TRP A 91 -8.48 5.84 11.69
CA TRP A 91 -9.47 5.24 10.82
C TRP A 91 -10.64 4.69 11.64
N ARG A 92 -11.81 4.56 11.01
CA ARG A 92 -13.01 4.10 11.69
C ARG A 92 -12.83 2.75 12.39
N ALA A 93 -13.63 2.51 13.42
CA ALA A 93 -13.76 1.18 14.00
C ALA A 93 -14.18 0.18 12.89
N GLY A 94 -13.59 -1.01 12.89
CA GLY A 94 -13.84 -2.02 11.84
C GLY A 94 -12.95 -1.92 10.60
N ARG A 95 -11.99 -0.99 10.56
CA ARG A 95 -11.04 -0.87 9.44
C ARG A 95 -10.31 -2.18 9.08
N MET A 96 -10.06 -3.03 10.05
CA MET A 96 -9.42 -4.33 9.80
C MET A 96 -10.37 -5.30 9.10
N ASN A 97 -11.66 -5.25 9.43
CA ASN A 97 -12.67 -6.00 8.69
C ASN A 97 -12.77 -5.52 7.24
N ASP A 98 -12.63 -4.21 7.01
CA ASP A 98 -12.63 -3.64 5.66
C ASP A 98 -11.39 -4.13 4.87
N LEU A 99 -10.22 -4.14 5.51
CA LEU A 99 -8.99 -4.68 4.92
C LEU A 99 -9.16 -6.18 4.59
N ALA A 100 -9.80 -6.95 5.47
CA ALA A 100 -10.08 -8.36 5.24
C ALA A 100 -11.02 -8.59 4.03
N GLN A 101 -11.96 -7.67 3.76
CA GLN A 101 -12.84 -7.76 2.59
C GLN A 101 -12.09 -7.60 1.25
N ILE A 102 -10.91 -6.97 1.26
CA ILE A 102 -10.06 -6.87 0.05
C ILE A 102 -9.49 -8.26 -0.31
N GLY A 103 -9.27 -9.13 0.69
CA GLY A 103 -8.73 -10.47 0.49
C GLY A 103 -7.30 -10.46 -0.07
N ALA A 104 -6.46 -9.55 0.44
CA ALA A 104 -5.10 -9.42 -0.05
C ALA A 104 -4.23 -10.63 0.34
N ASP A 105 -3.43 -11.15 -0.61
CA ASP A 105 -2.41 -12.17 -0.36
C ASP A 105 -1.12 -11.55 0.23
N LEU A 106 -0.89 -10.26 -0.01
CA LEU A 106 0.26 -9.51 0.48
C LEU A 106 -0.16 -8.10 0.89
N VAL A 107 0.16 -7.72 2.13
CA VAL A 107 0.01 -6.35 2.63
C VAL A 107 1.38 -5.70 2.70
N ILE A 108 1.55 -4.58 1.98
CA ILE A 108 2.83 -3.83 1.96
C ILE A 108 2.69 -2.56 2.79
N LEU A 109 3.52 -2.43 3.83
CA LEU A 109 3.59 -1.25 4.70
C LEU A 109 4.78 -0.37 4.27
N ALA A 110 4.51 0.65 3.46
CA ALA A 110 5.51 1.58 2.93
C ALA A 110 5.41 2.95 3.62
N TYR A 111 5.85 3.01 4.86
CA TYR A 111 5.87 4.20 5.72
C TYR A 111 7.30 4.47 6.23
N GLY A 112 7.48 5.49 7.05
CA GLY A 112 8.75 5.77 7.72
C GLY A 112 9.37 7.12 7.33
N THR A 113 9.16 7.59 6.10
CA THR A 113 9.68 8.91 5.68
C THR A 113 9.08 10.03 6.54
N ASN A 114 7.76 10.04 6.70
CA ASN A 114 7.08 11.10 7.48
C ASN A 114 7.39 10.99 8.98
N GLU A 115 7.56 9.77 9.49
CA GLU A 115 8.07 9.53 10.85
C GLU A 115 9.46 10.16 11.02
N ALA A 116 10.37 9.94 10.06
CA ALA A 116 11.75 10.43 10.13
C ALA A 116 11.84 11.97 10.11
N PHE A 117 10.89 12.64 9.46
CA PHE A 117 10.81 14.11 9.43
C PHE A 117 10.10 14.71 10.65
N GLY A 118 9.41 13.90 11.45
CA GLY A 118 8.75 14.33 12.68
C GLY A 118 9.74 14.82 13.74
N SER A 119 9.56 16.03 14.25
CA SER A 119 10.46 16.62 15.26
C SER A 119 10.32 15.96 16.64
N ASN A 120 9.13 15.48 16.96
CA ASN A 120 8.75 15.01 18.31
C ASN A 120 8.30 13.53 18.30
N ILE A 121 8.92 12.71 17.45
CA ILE A 121 8.59 11.29 17.41
C ILE A 121 9.19 10.57 18.64
N ASP A 122 8.36 9.84 19.36
CA ASP A 122 8.79 8.83 20.31
C ASP A 122 8.95 7.50 19.57
N ILE A 123 10.19 7.04 19.44
CA ILE A 123 10.53 5.83 18.69
C ILE A 123 9.94 4.58 19.36
N ALA A 124 9.95 4.51 20.70
CA ALA A 124 9.46 3.33 21.43
C ALA A 124 7.93 3.22 21.30
N ASP A 125 7.22 4.32 21.48
CA ASP A 125 5.76 4.36 21.29
C ASP A 125 5.38 4.06 19.82
N THR A 126 6.15 4.61 18.88
CA THR A 126 5.95 4.35 17.45
C THR A 126 6.18 2.87 17.12
N GLU A 127 7.24 2.27 17.64
CA GLU A 127 7.56 0.83 17.46
C GLU A 127 6.42 -0.05 17.98
N GLN A 128 5.89 0.27 19.16
CA GLN A 128 4.76 -0.49 19.71
C GLN A 128 3.51 -0.39 18.84
N LYS A 129 3.17 0.80 18.35
CA LYS A 129 2.04 1.01 17.44
C LYS A 129 2.21 0.27 16.11
N TRP A 130 3.43 0.19 15.59
CA TRP A 130 3.73 -0.61 14.41
C TRP A 130 3.53 -2.10 14.66
N LEU A 131 4.02 -2.63 15.79
CA LEU A 131 3.82 -4.02 16.20
C LEU A 131 2.33 -4.35 16.37
N ASP A 132 1.58 -3.46 17.01
CA ASP A 132 0.13 -3.64 17.19
C ASP A 132 -0.61 -3.64 15.85
N THR A 133 -0.20 -2.78 14.90
CA THR A 133 -0.76 -2.76 13.54
C THR A 133 -0.44 -4.06 12.79
N VAL A 134 0.79 -4.55 12.88
CA VAL A 134 1.19 -5.83 12.27
C VAL A 134 0.34 -6.97 12.82
N ARG A 135 0.17 -7.07 14.15
CA ARG A 135 -0.69 -8.09 14.79
C ARG A 135 -2.13 -8.00 14.30
N GLN A 136 -2.71 -6.79 14.26
CA GLN A 136 -4.08 -6.59 13.78
C GLN A 136 -4.25 -7.05 12.32
N ILE A 137 -3.25 -6.83 11.46
CA ILE A 137 -3.27 -7.35 10.08
C ILE A 137 -3.19 -8.87 10.08
N GLN A 138 -2.30 -9.47 10.86
CA GLN A 138 -2.16 -10.93 10.97
C GLN A 138 -3.43 -11.60 11.47
N ASP A 139 -4.10 -11.00 12.46
CA ASP A 139 -5.37 -11.51 13.00
C ASP A 139 -6.51 -11.42 11.98
N SER A 140 -6.53 -10.37 11.16
CA SER A 140 -7.59 -10.11 10.18
C SER A 140 -7.37 -10.82 8.84
N LEU A 141 -6.12 -11.08 8.48
CA LEU A 141 -5.68 -11.70 7.22
C LEU A 141 -4.61 -12.78 7.52
N PRO A 142 -4.97 -13.88 8.21
CA PRO A 142 -3.99 -14.85 8.69
C PRO A 142 -3.22 -15.58 7.59
N ALA A 143 -3.74 -15.61 6.36
CA ALA A 143 -3.07 -16.21 5.21
C ALA A 143 -2.20 -15.22 4.42
N ALA A 144 -2.32 -13.90 4.68
CA ALA A 144 -1.59 -12.88 3.94
C ALA A 144 -0.14 -12.74 4.44
N GLY A 145 0.78 -12.58 3.51
CA GLY A 145 2.12 -12.09 3.82
C GLY A 145 2.09 -10.61 4.21
N ILE A 146 3.03 -10.20 5.07
CA ILE A 146 3.25 -8.78 5.34
C ILE A 146 4.69 -8.42 4.94
N LEU A 147 4.83 -7.35 4.16
CA LEU A 147 6.12 -6.79 3.77
C LEU A 147 6.26 -5.37 4.31
N ILE A 148 7.27 -5.13 5.12
CA ILE A 148 7.65 -3.78 5.54
C ILE A 148 8.71 -3.26 4.58
N ILE A 149 8.41 -2.16 3.90
CA ILE A 149 9.39 -1.39 3.12
C ILE A 149 10.03 -0.38 4.06
N GLY A 150 11.33 -0.53 4.32
CA GLY A 150 12.09 0.41 5.14
C GLY A 150 12.17 1.79 4.47
N ALA A 151 12.11 2.84 5.27
CA ALA A 151 12.18 4.22 4.77
C ALA A 151 13.40 4.41 3.84
N PRO A 152 13.20 5.02 2.65
CA PRO A 152 14.29 5.28 1.71
C PRO A 152 15.30 6.29 2.29
N GLU A 153 16.45 6.41 1.65
CA GLU A 153 17.32 7.54 1.90
C GLU A 153 16.59 8.83 1.51
N SER A 154 16.63 9.82 2.38
CA SER A 154 15.98 11.12 2.18
C SER A 154 16.78 12.23 2.83
N LEU A 155 16.64 13.45 2.34
CA LEU A 155 17.41 14.61 2.77
C LEU A 155 16.50 15.76 3.20
N LYS A 156 16.79 16.34 4.35
CA LYS A 156 16.22 17.61 4.81
C LYS A 156 16.84 18.81 4.08
N ASN A 157 18.08 18.66 3.62
CA ASN A 157 18.81 19.66 2.86
C ASN A 157 19.73 18.95 1.87
N THR A 158 19.71 19.37 0.61
CA THR A 158 20.48 18.76 -0.48
C THR A 158 21.88 19.37 -0.68
N LEU A 159 22.32 20.34 0.14
CA LEU A 159 23.64 20.96 0.04
C LEU A 159 24.76 20.03 0.51
N GLY A 160 25.95 20.23 -0.01
CA GLY A 160 27.14 19.43 0.31
C GLY A 160 27.17 18.06 -0.39
N VAL A 161 28.17 17.26 -0.08
CA VAL A 161 28.47 15.99 -0.76
C VAL A 161 27.34 14.96 -0.58
N CYS A 162 26.85 14.77 0.64
CA CYS A 162 25.80 13.82 0.98
C CYS A 162 24.44 14.47 1.25
N GLY A 163 24.37 15.79 1.40
CA GLY A 163 23.21 16.47 1.95
C GLY A 163 23.04 16.23 3.47
N THR A 164 21.96 16.74 4.04
CA THR A 164 21.65 16.56 5.46
C THR A 164 20.42 15.67 5.59
N ARG A 165 20.58 14.53 6.22
CA ARG A 165 19.49 13.57 6.51
C ARG A 165 18.56 14.10 7.60
N PRO A 166 17.28 13.69 7.63
CA PRO A 166 16.44 13.85 8.82
C PRO A 166 17.10 13.19 10.04
N ALA A 167 17.07 13.89 11.18
CA ALA A 167 17.77 13.43 12.39
C ALA A 167 17.32 12.03 12.85
N ARG A 168 16.04 11.70 12.63
CA ARG A 168 15.43 10.42 13.06
C ARG A 168 15.46 9.32 12.00
N LEU A 169 15.96 9.57 10.78
CA LEU A 169 15.86 8.59 9.69
C LEU A 169 16.53 7.26 10.03
N THR A 170 17.73 7.29 10.60
CA THR A 170 18.41 6.05 11.00
C THR A 170 17.66 5.30 12.10
N GLU A 171 17.14 5.99 13.10
CA GLU A 171 16.37 5.39 14.18
C GLU A 171 15.07 4.74 13.66
N VAL A 172 14.37 5.41 12.76
CA VAL A 172 13.15 4.89 12.12
C VAL A 172 13.47 3.65 11.29
N GLN A 173 14.51 3.68 10.46
CA GLN A 173 14.93 2.50 9.67
C GLN A 173 15.30 1.31 10.55
N GLN A 174 15.98 1.55 11.68
CA GLN A 174 16.31 0.49 12.64
C GLN A 174 15.06 -0.03 13.35
N MET A 175 14.15 0.85 13.75
CA MET A 175 12.87 0.49 14.34
C MET A 175 12.06 -0.40 13.39
N GLN A 176 11.92 -0.03 12.12
CA GLN A 176 11.22 -0.84 11.12
C GLN A 176 11.83 -2.24 10.96
N ARG A 177 13.16 -2.38 11.03
CA ARG A 177 13.83 -3.70 11.02
C ARG A 177 13.51 -4.51 12.27
N ARG A 178 13.43 -3.88 13.46
CA ARG A 178 13.05 -4.55 14.69
C ARG A 178 11.61 -5.03 14.65
N VAL A 179 10.70 -4.16 14.19
CA VAL A 179 9.29 -4.51 13.99
C VAL A 179 9.14 -5.70 13.06
N ALA A 180 9.84 -5.69 11.91
CA ALA A 180 9.79 -6.80 10.97
C ALA A 180 10.24 -8.12 11.61
N ARG A 181 11.33 -8.09 12.39
CA ARG A 181 11.85 -9.27 13.07
C ARG A 181 10.90 -9.78 14.16
N GLN A 182 10.40 -8.88 15.02
CA GLN A 182 9.49 -9.22 16.11
C GLN A 182 8.11 -9.66 15.60
N GLY A 183 7.61 -9.00 14.57
CA GLY A 183 6.35 -9.33 13.91
C GLY A 183 6.44 -10.49 12.91
N GLN A 184 7.62 -11.10 12.74
CA GLN A 184 7.86 -12.18 11.79
C GLN A 184 7.36 -11.85 10.36
N THR A 185 7.61 -10.61 9.90
CA THR A 185 7.24 -10.13 8.58
C THR A 185 8.44 -10.07 7.65
N MET A 186 8.20 -9.99 6.36
CA MET A 186 9.23 -9.68 5.37
C MET A 186 9.70 -8.23 5.53
N PHE A 187 10.96 -7.97 5.20
CA PHE A 187 11.54 -6.63 5.22
C PHE A 187 12.36 -6.37 3.96
N TRP A 188 12.08 -5.27 3.27
CA TRP A 188 12.89 -4.80 2.16
C TRP A 188 13.49 -3.43 2.49
N SER A 189 14.83 -3.33 2.42
CA SER A 189 15.52 -2.07 2.71
C SER A 189 15.61 -1.21 1.45
N TRP A 190 14.70 -0.28 1.31
CA TRP A 190 14.77 0.66 0.19
C TRP A 190 16.06 1.48 0.21
N GLN A 191 16.54 1.92 1.39
CA GLN A 191 17.83 2.59 1.50
C GLN A 191 18.98 1.76 0.93
N ASN A 192 19.05 0.47 1.26
CA ASN A 192 20.11 -0.39 0.71
C ASN A 192 19.97 -0.57 -0.80
N ALA A 193 18.75 -0.74 -1.30
CA ALA A 193 18.48 -0.83 -2.74
C ALA A 193 18.88 0.45 -3.48
N MET A 194 18.76 1.60 -2.84
CA MET A 194 19.23 2.88 -3.40
C MET A 194 20.76 3.00 -3.46
N GLY A 195 21.51 2.17 -2.72
CA GLY A 195 22.97 2.24 -2.58
C GLY A 195 23.45 2.68 -1.20
N GLY A 196 22.57 2.68 -0.19
CA GLY A 196 22.92 2.98 1.20
C GLY A 196 22.90 4.47 1.55
N VAL A 197 23.66 4.83 2.58
CA VAL A 197 23.81 6.22 3.04
C VAL A 197 24.43 7.08 1.95
N CYS A 198 24.00 8.34 1.83
CA CYS A 198 24.37 9.29 0.76
C CYS A 198 23.79 8.97 -0.64
N SER A 199 23.09 7.86 -0.83
CA SER A 199 22.59 7.47 -2.15
C SER A 199 21.60 8.46 -2.75
N MET A 200 20.88 9.22 -1.95
CA MET A 200 19.95 10.25 -2.44
C MET A 200 20.62 11.28 -3.34
N LYS A 201 21.87 11.65 -3.07
CA LYS A 201 22.62 12.57 -3.96
C LYS A 201 22.84 11.97 -5.34
N ASN A 202 23.16 10.69 -5.39
CA ASN A 202 23.31 9.99 -6.66
C ASN A 202 21.97 9.88 -7.41
N TRP A 203 20.88 9.60 -6.69
CA TRP A 203 19.54 9.56 -7.27
C TRP A 203 19.07 10.92 -7.80
N LEU A 204 19.44 12.03 -7.12
CA LEU A 204 19.22 13.38 -7.61
C LEU A 204 19.98 13.63 -8.93
N ASN A 205 21.26 13.26 -8.98
CA ASN A 205 22.11 13.44 -10.16
C ASN A 205 21.63 12.62 -11.37
N GLN A 206 21.02 11.46 -11.13
CA GLN A 206 20.43 10.61 -12.17
C GLN A 206 19.00 11.06 -12.60
N GLY A 207 18.44 12.08 -11.95
CA GLY A 207 17.09 12.54 -12.18
C GLY A 207 16.04 11.53 -11.70
N TRP A 208 16.40 10.62 -10.78
CA TRP A 208 15.49 9.67 -10.14
C TRP A 208 14.83 10.23 -8.89
N ALA A 209 15.39 11.27 -8.29
CA ALA A 209 14.80 11.98 -7.17
C ALA A 209 14.36 13.39 -7.56
N ALA A 210 13.37 13.92 -6.88
CA ALA A 210 12.94 15.31 -6.98
C ALA A 210 13.95 16.22 -6.25
N LYS A 211 13.98 17.50 -6.63
CA LYS A 211 14.94 18.48 -6.09
C LYS A 211 14.84 18.70 -4.57
N ASP A 212 13.72 18.31 -3.98
CA ASP A 212 13.51 18.41 -2.53
C ASP A 212 14.32 17.37 -1.72
N GLY A 213 14.87 16.35 -2.40
CA GLY A 213 15.64 15.28 -1.75
C GLY A 213 14.78 14.29 -0.94
N VAL A 214 13.47 14.32 -1.12
CA VAL A 214 12.51 13.46 -0.40
C VAL A 214 11.70 12.60 -1.36
N HIS A 215 11.08 13.23 -2.36
CA HIS A 215 10.24 12.56 -3.33
C HIS A 215 11.06 12.03 -4.51
N PHE A 216 10.50 11.05 -5.20
CA PHE A 216 11.11 10.48 -6.38
C PHE A 216 10.40 10.97 -7.65
N SER A 217 11.15 11.02 -8.75
CA SER A 217 10.56 11.20 -10.07
C SER A 217 9.83 9.92 -10.50
N ALA A 218 9.01 10.00 -11.56
CA ALA A 218 8.38 8.80 -12.14
C ALA A 218 9.43 7.74 -12.53
N LYS A 219 10.61 8.15 -13.01
CA LYS A 219 11.73 7.25 -13.30
C LYS A 219 12.28 6.61 -12.02
N GLY A 220 12.40 7.37 -10.93
CA GLY A 220 12.87 6.87 -9.65
C GLY A 220 11.91 5.88 -9.00
N TYR A 221 10.62 6.17 -9.02
CA TYR A 221 9.61 5.22 -8.54
C TYR A 221 9.61 3.93 -9.36
N ARG A 222 9.73 4.02 -10.70
CA ARG A 222 9.84 2.84 -11.57
C ARG A 222 11.09 2.02 -11.22
N ARG A 223 12.23 2.67 -11.06
CA ARG A 223 13.48 1.99 -10.68
C ARG A 223 13.36 1.29 -9.33
N ALA A 224 12.74 1.93 -8.33
CA ALA A 224 12.48 1.32 -7.03
C ALA A 224 11.54 0.11 -7.14
N ALA A 225 10.49 0.22 -7.96
CA ALA A 225 9.55 -0.87 -8.19
C ALA A 225 10.21 -2.08 -8.88
N GLU A 226 11.07 -1.85 -9.88
CA GLU A 226 11.87 -2.90 -10.53
C GLU A 226 12.74 -3.63 -9.51
N MET A 227 13.51 -2.91 -8.69
CA MET A 227 14.36 -3.51 -7.66
C MET A 227 13.57 -4.29 -6.60
N LEU A 228 12.37 -3.83 -6.24
CA LEU A 228 11.49 -4.56 -5.33
C LEU A 228 10.95 -5.82 -6.00
N ALA A 229 10.49 -5.72 -7.25
CA ALA A 229 9.99 -6.87 -8.00
C ALA A 229 11.07 -7.96 -8.16
N ASP A 230 12.29 -7.59 -8.54
CA ASP A 230 13.43 -8.52 -8.64
C ASP A 230 13.67 -9.24 -7.29
N SER A 231 13.59 -8.49 -6.17
CA SER A 231 13.78 -9.07 -4.82
C SER A 231 12.64 -10.04 -4.44
N LEU A 232 11.40 -9.74 -4.83
CA LEU A 232 10.25 -10.61 -4.59
C LEU A 232 10.32 -11.88 -5.46
N GLU A 233 10.72 -11.75 -6.74
CA GLU A 233 10.91 -12.90 -7.62
C GLU A 233 12.01 -13.83 -7.10
N GLU A 234 13.12 -13.29 -6.62
CA GLU A 234 14.20 -14.07 -6.02
C GLU A 234 13.72 -14.83 -4.78
N LEU A 235 12.91 -14.17 -3.94
CA LEU A 235 12.31 -14.82 -2.76
C LEU A 235 11.42 -15.99 -3.15
N VAL A 236 10.54 -15.82 -4.14
CA VAL A 236 9.62 -16.87 -4.62
C VAL A 236 10.42 -18.04 -5.22
N ARG A 237 11.42 -17.75 -6.06
CA ARG A 237 12.29 -18.80 -6.63
C ARG A 237 13.03 -19.59 -5.55
N SER A 238 13.56 -18.90 -4.52
CA SER A 238 14.29 -19.54 -3.42
C SER A 238 13.36 -20.42 -2.56
N ALA A 239 12.12 -20.02 -2.37
CA ALA A 239 11.12 -20.82 -1.65
C ALA A 239 10.72 -22.07 -2.44
N ALA A 240 10.55 -21.98 -3.76
CA ALA A 240 10.18 -23.08 -4.62
C ALA A 240 11.28 -24.19 -4.71
N ILE A 241 12.55 -23.82 -4.53
CA ILE A 241 13.67 -24.78 -4.54
C ILE A 241 13.76 -25.59 -3.24
N ARG A 242 13.11 -25.11 -2.15
CA ARG A 242 13.18 -25.76 -0.82
C ARG A 242 12.00 -26.73 -0.56
N GLN A 243 11.07 -26.83 -1.46
CA GLN A 243 9.96 -27.80 -1.47
C GLN A 243 10.30 -29.00 -2.32
#